data_63c4418d8075f3e5bee0386b0f9c3fab
#
_entry.id   63c4418d8075f3e5bee0386b0f9c3fab
#
_cell.length_a   1.000
_cell.length_b   1.000
_cell.length_c   1.000
_cell.angle_alpha   90.00
_cell.angle_beta   90.00
_cell.angle_gamma   90.00
#
_symmetry.space_group_name_H-M   'P 1'
#
loop_
_entity.id
_entity.type
_entity.pdbx_description
1 polymer ?
#
loop_
_entity_poly.entity_id
_entity_poly.type
_entity_poly.pdbx_seq_one_letter_code
_entity_poly.pdbx_strand_id
1 'polypeptide(L)'
;MKLKKAGALGLSCVIALGSMAGCGSSKEKEKTDGKEEISGEIRYAFWDTAQQPYFEKCIEKFNEQYPDVKVTLEPSSWDEYWTKLEVGATGGSIADVFWMNGPNIMKYADGDVLMDISDRIKEDNIDTGKYPEALVELYNVDGKQYAIPKDFDTIGVWYNKKIFDEAGVPYPTDDWTWDDMADIAKQLTRSDGSVYGISAEYETQIAIYNTIFANGGTIVSEDKKTSGYDTEATQAGVQCWVDMMKDGVSPSEASLEETKGNVQFLSGRLGMYWCGSWFLSQVLDSDIKDDIDVAPVPSINGKQATVIHGLGNCIYKDTKNPEAAWKWVEFLSGEEANKLSAEMGAAIPAYEGTADIWVDKNKAYNLSTFVTASKEYSYPYPVSKNTAEWEQYQAEELKKAYNFQVDVKDACDTLAEKMNEVLASE
;
A
#
# COMPACT_ATOMS: atom_id res chain seq x y z
N MET A 1 62.90 -32.95 -1.38
CA MET A 1 63.95 -33.22 -2.39
C MET A 1 63.99 -32.07 -3.36
N LYS A 2 65.00 -31.22 -3.19
CA LYS A 2 65.83 -30.47 -4.16
C LYS A 2 65.05 -29.80 -5.34
N LEU A 3 64.90 -28.45 -5.35
CA LEU A 3 65.77 -27.35 -5.85
C LEU A 3 66.10 -27.44 -7.33
N LYS A 4 65.84 -26.32 -8.05
CA LYS A 4 66.74 -25.38 -8.75
C LYS A 4 65.86 -24.41 -9.54
N LYS A 5 65.82 -23.15 -9.34
CA LYS A 5 66.64 -21.97 -9.62
C LYS A 5 67.25 -21.91 -11.05
N ALA A 6 66.90 -20.85 -11.77
CA ALA A 6 67.73 -19.91 -12.52
C ALA A 6 66.86 -19.26 -13.61
N GLY A 7 66.90 -17.99 -13.99
CA GLY A 7 67.86 -16.93 -13.75
C GLY A 7 67.70 -15.92 -14.89
N ALA A 8 67.80 -14.69 -14.57
CA ALA A 8 67.66 -13.40 -15.23
C ALA A 8 68.45 -13.19 -16.56
N LEU A 9 68.01 -12.14 -17.25
CA LEU A 9 68.75 -11.02 -17.94
C LEU A 9 67.82 -10.47 -18.98
N GLY A 10 67.33 -9.21 -19.04
CA GLY A 10 68.07 -7.97 -18.96
C GLY A 10 68.55 -7.51 -20.31
N LEU A 11 67.85 -6.59 -20.98
CA LEU A 11 68.55 -5.63 -21.81
C LEU A 11 67.69 -4.35 -22.09
N SER A 12 68.26 -3.23 -21.68
CA SER A 12 67.82 -1.88 -21.96
C SER A 12 68.40 -1.42 -23.31
N CYS A 13 67.71 -0.50 -24.01
CA CYS A 13 68.26 0.55 -24.93
C CYS A 13 67.09 1.48 -25.33
N VAL A 14 66.99 2.70 -24.86
CA VAL A 14 67.66 3.95 -25.20
C VAL A 14 67.12 4.66 -26.47
N ILE A 15 66.37 5.73 -26.22
CA ILE A 15 66.24 7.10 -26.76
C ILE A 15 66.32 7.31 -28.28
N ALA A 16 65.26 8.02 -28.78
CA ALA A 16 65.50 9.10 -29.73
C ALA A 16 64.43 10.19 -29.65
N LEU A 17 64.79 11.41 -29.29
CA LEU A 17 64.01 12.65 -29.41
C LEU A 17 63.78 12.97 -30.87
N GLY A 18 62.58 13.43 -31.21
CA GLY A 18 62.24 14.05 -32.46
C GLY A 18 61.20 15.11 -32.25
N SER A 19 61.64 16.36 -32.02
CA SER A 19 60.80 17.56 -32.01
C SER A 19 60.44 17.95 -33.45
N MET A 20 59.12 18.01 -33.73
CA MET A 20 58.68 18.93 -34.82
C MET A 20 57.36 19.60 -34.39
N ALA A 21 57.42 20.93 -34.36
CA ALA A 21 56.31 21.83 -34.19
C ALA A 21 55.38 21.76 -35.40
N GLY A 22 54.10 21.62 -35.20
CA GLY A 22 53.05 21.78 -36.20
C GLY A 22 51.86 22.49 -35.55
N CYS A 23 51.72 23.79 -35.85
CA CYS A 23 50.50 24.56 -35.58
C CYS A 23 49.33 23.94 -36.31
N GLY A 24 48.20 23.72 -35.59
CA GLY A 24 46.96 23.28 -36.21
C GLY A 24 45.78 23.27 -35.24
N SER A 25 45.07 24.38 -35.23
CA SER A 25 43.65 24.50 -34.94
C SER A 25 43.13 23.84 -33.65
N SER A 26 42.96 24.65 -32.63
CA SER A 26 42.04 24.37 -31.48
C SER A 26 40.63 24.20 -32.02
N LYS A 27 40.17 22.94 -32.16
CA LYS A 27 38.77 22.64 -32.07
C LYS A 27 38.41 22.71 -30.56
N GLU A 28 37.69 23.76 -30.21
CA GLU A 28 36.90 23.74 -28.99
C GLU A 28 36.10 22.43 -28.98
N LYS A 29 36.43 21.55 -28.04
CA LYS A 29 35.49 20.51 -27.63
C LYS A 29 34.34 21.27 -27.00
N GLU A 30 33.21 21.33 -27.70
CA GLU A 30 31.94 21.55 -27.07
C GLU A 30 31.94 20.67 -25.81
N LYS A 31 31.79 21.31 -24.65
CA LYS A 31 31.38 20.64 -23.45
C LYS A 31 29.94 20.15 -23.75
N THR A 32 29.81 18.94 -24.23
CA THR A 32 28.57 18.19 -24.02
C THR A 32 28.37 18.18 -22.51
N ASP A 33 27.27 18.76 -22.06
CA ASP A 33 26.76 18.57 -20.70
C ASP A 33 26.79 17.07 -20.44
N GLY A 34 27.75 16.65 -19.64
CA GLY A 34 27.91 15.25 -19.28
C GLY A 34 26.83 14.86 -18.28
N LYS A 35 25.64 14.54 -18.77
CA LYS A 35 24.80 13.60 -18.04
C LYS A 35 25.59 12.30 -18.02
N GLU A 36 26.04 11.86 -16.84
CA GLU A 36 26.58 10.52 -16.68
C GLU A 36 25.53 9.56 -17.23
N GLU A 37 25.93 8.69 -18.17
CA GLU A 37 25.07 7.64 -18.70
C GLU A 37 24.72 6.71 -17.55
N ILE A 38 23.48 6.80 -17.05
CA ILE A 38 22.98 5.97 -15.95
C ILE A 38 22.76 4.57 -16.51
N SER A 39 23.40 3.59 -15.90
CA SER A 39 23.32 2.19 -16.30
C SER A 39 23.27 1.27 -15.06
N GLY A 40 22.86 0.06 -15.25
CA GLY A 40 22.85 -0.95 -14.21
C GLY A 40 21.65 -1.90 -14.29
N GLU A 41 21.63 -2.87 -13.40
CA GLU A 41 20.53 -3.83 -13.29
C GLU A 41 19.94 -3.70 -11.90
N ILE A 42 18.62 -3.45 -11.81
CA ILE A 42 17.87 -3.33 -10.56
C ILE A 42 16.75 -4.36 -10.51
N ARG A 43 16.45 -4.81 -9.32
CA ARG A 43 15.34 -5.71 -8.99
C ARG A 43 14.24 -4.89 -8.32
N TYR A 44 12.99 -5.06 -8.78
CA TYR A 44 11.85 -4.34 -8.26
C TYR A 44 10.81 -5.31 -7.72
N ALA A 45 10.60 -5.33 -6.39
CA ALA A 45 9.70 -6.24 -5.71
C ALA A 45 8.37 -5.60 -5.32
N PHE A 46 7.26 -6.33 -5.53
CA PHE A 46 5.90 -5.92 -5.20
C PHE A 46 4.98 -7.12 -4.98
N TRP A 47 3.83 -6.91 -4.30
CA TRP A 47 2.91 -8.02 -3.95
C TRP A 47 1.62 -8.10 -4.75
N ASP A 48 1.22 -7.06 -5.48
CA ASP A 48 0.02 -7.11 -6.31
C ASP A 48 0.38 -7.51 -7.74
N THR A 49 0.27 -8.81 -8.01
CA THR A 49 0.61 -9.37 -9.33
C THR A 49 -0.29 -8.86 -10.45
N ALA A 50 -1.50 -8.35 -10.15
CA ALA A 50 -2.39 -7.75 -11.14
C ALA A 50 -1.82 -6.44 -11.72
N GLN A 51 -0.92 -5.77 -11.01
CA GLN A 51 -0.24 -4.56 -11.50
C GLN A 51 0.99 -4.86 -12.38
N GLN A 52 1.40 -6.11 -12.54
CA GLN A 52 2.57 -6.44 -13.37
C GLN A 52 2.51 -5.86 -14.80
N PRO A 53 1.39 -5.94 -15.56
CA PRO A 53 1.33 -5.34 -16.89
C PRO A 53 1.56 -3.83 -16.91
N TYR A 54 1.15 -3.12 -15.86
CA TYR A 54 1.44 -1.70 -15.69
C TYR A 54 2.95 -1.47 -15.53
N PHE A 55 3.64 -2.25 -14.69
CA PHE A 55 5.09 -2.09 -14.53
C PHE A 55 5.88 -2.48 -15.77
N GLU A 56 5.45 -3.47 -16.51
CA GLU A 56 6.04 -3.80 -17.82
C GLU A 56 5.96 -2.61 -18.77
N LYS A 57 4.81 -1.91 -18.77
CA LYS A 57 4.64 -0.70 -19.58
C LYS A 57 5.46 0.48 -19.06
N CYS A 58 5.61 0.61 -17.75
CA CYS A 58 6.51 1.58 -17.13
C CYS A 58 7.97 1.35 -17.54
N ILE A 59 8.42 0.09 -17.59
CA ILE A 59 9.78 -0.26 -18.04
C ILE A 59 10.00 0.14 -19.49
N GLU A 60 9.05 -0.11 -20.38
CA GLU A 60 9.15 0.36 -21.78
C GLU A 60 9.38 1.87 -21.85
N LYS A 61 8.58 2.65 -21.12
CA LYS A 61 8.68 4.11 -21.08
C LYS A 61 9.95 4.62 -20.41
N PHE A 62 10.33 4.01 -19.30
CA PHE A 62 11.56 4.33 -18.60
C PHE A 62 12.80 4.10 -19.47
N ASN A 63 12.82 3.01 -20.23
CA ASN A 63 13.94 2.68 -21.11
C ASN A 63 14.05 3.59 -22.34
N GLU A 64 13.03 4.38 -22.70
CA GLU A 64 13.15 5.46 -23.67
C GLU A 64 14.12 6.56 -23.17
N GLN A 65 14.21 6.76 -21.84
CA GLN A 65 15.09 7.76 -21.20
C GLN A 65 16.40 7.15 -20.68
N TYR A 66 16.35 5.91 -20.20
CA TYR A 66 17.47 5.20 -19.56
C TYR A 66 17.66 3.81 -20.20
N PRO A 67 18.13 3.74 -21.46
CA PRO A 67 18.21 2.48 -22.22
C PRO A 67 19.19 1.46 -21.63
N ASP A 68 20.17 1.92 -20.86
CA ASP A 68 21.22 1.09 -20.26
C ASP A 68 20.86 0.61 -18.82
N VAL A 69 19.65 0.94 -18.35
CA VAL A 69 19.12 0.42 -17.08
C VAL A 69 18.18 -0.75 -17.34
N LYS A 70 18.47 -1.90 -16.74
CA LYS A 70 17.59 -3.07 -16.77
C LYS A 70 16.81 -3.17 -15.48
N VAL A 71 15.49 -3.21 -15.56
CA VAL A 71 14.60 -3.45 -14.42
C VAL A 71 14.05 -4.86 -14.49
N THR A 72 14.25 -5.64 -13.42
CA THR A 72 13.70 -7.00 -13.28
C THR A 72 12.57 -7.00 -12.25
N LEU A 73 11.36 -7.36 -12.68
CA LEU A 73 10.19 -7.43 -11.81
C LEU A 73 10.21 -8.69 -10.94
N GLU A 74 9.89 -8.55 -9.65
CA GLU A 74 9.80 -9.64 -8.67
C GLU A 74 8.43 -9.63 -7.97
N PRO A 75 7.36 -10.04 -8.67
CA PRO A 75 6.04 -10.17 -8.07
C PRO A 75 5.99 -11.36 -7.11
N SER A 76 5.22 -11.24 -6.02
CA SER A 76 4.92 -12.34 -5.10
C SER A 76 3.54 -12.14 -4.46
N SER A 77 3.02 -13.14 -3.75
CA SER A 77 1.83 -12.97 -2.93
C SER A 77 2.15 -12.11 -1.69
N TRP A 78 1.13 -11.57 -1.04
CA TRP A 78 1.27 -10.76 0.18
C TRP A 78 2.12 -11.45 1.26
N ASP A 79 1.78 -12.68 1.63
CA ASP A 79 2.48 -13.40 2.71
C ASP A 79 3.94 -13.73 2.34
N GLU A 80 4.16 -14.12 1.09
CA GLU A 80 5.49 -14.44 0.56
C GLU A 80 6.36 -13.19 0.46
N TYR A 81 5.77 -12.04 0.11
CA TYR A 81 6.46 -10.77 -0.01
C TYR A 81 7.14 -10.36 1.30
N TRP A 82 6.38 -10.29 2.38
CA TRP A 82 6.92 -9.88 3.68
C TRP A 82 7.96 -10.87 4.21
N THR A 83 7.73 -12.17 4.00
CA THR A 83 8.73 -13.20 4.34
C THR A 83 10.04 -13.00 3.58
N LYS A 84 9.96 -12.77 2.25
CA LYS A 84 11.15 -12.53 1.42
C LYS A 84 11.85 -11.23 1.81
N LEU A 85 11.09 -10.17 2.07
CA LEU A 85 11.64 -8.86 2.44
C LEU A 85 12.41 -8.95 3.76
N GLU A 86 11.87 -9.61 4.78
CA GLU A 86 12.50 -9.78 6.09
C GLU A 86 13.77 -10.64 6.02
N VAL A 87 13.71 -11.77 5.32
CA VAL A 87 14.87 -12.63 5.09
C VAL A 87 15.93 -11.90 4.27
N GLY A 88 15.52 -11.19 3.23
CA GLY A 88 16.41 -10.41 2.36
C GLY A 88 17.09 -9.27 3.11
N ALA A 89 16.38 -8.55 3.97
CA ALA A 89 16.94 -7.48 4.81
C ALA A 89 18.01 -7.99 5.76
N THR A 90 17.79 -9.17 6.37
CA THR A 90 18.76 -9.80 7.27
C THR A 90 19.94 -10.41 6.51
N GLY A 91 19.70 -10.96 5.31
CA GLY A 91 20.69 -11.68 4.50
C GLY A 91 21.45 -10.81 3.49
N GLY A 92 21.14 -9.51 3.36
CA GLY A 92 21.73 -8.61 2.38
C GLY A 92 21.37 -8.97 0.91
N SER A 93 20.21 -9.58 0.68
CA SER A 93 19.72 -10.00 -0.64
C SER A 93 18.35 -9.43 -1.00
N ILE A 94 17.96 -8.33 -0.38
CA ILE A 94 16.73 -7.60 -0.67
C ILE A 94 16.75 -7.04 -2.09
N ALA A 95 15.58 -6.83 -2.71
CA ALA A 95 15.47 -6.13 -3.99
C ALA A 95 15.97 -4.68 -3.89
N ASP A 96 16.47 -4.12 -4.99
CA ASP A 96 17.01 -2.76 -5.01
C ASP A 96 15.93 -1.71 -4.74
N VAL A 97 14.73 -1.93 -5.30
CA VAL A 97 13.52 -1.11 -5.08
C VAL A 97 12.37 -2.04 -4.71
N PHE A 98 11.55 -1.61 -3.77
CA PHE A 98 10.44 -2.44 -3.29
C PHE A 98 9.32 -1.61 -2.68
N TRP A 99 8.11 -2.17 -2.69
CA TRP A 99 6.96 -1.54 -2.08
C TRP A 99 7.05 -1.52 -0.55
N MET A 100 6.55 -0.44 0.02
CA MET A 100 6.41 -0.29 1.47
C MET A 100 5.03 0.24 1.82
N ASN A 101 4.51 -0.21 2.96
CA ASN A 101 3.25 0.25 3.53
C ASN A 101 3.46 0.94 4.88
N GLY A 102 2.42 1.63 5.37
CA GLY A 102 2.45 2.35 6.63
C GLY A 102 2.83 1.50 7.85
N PRO A 103 2.22 0.32 8.08
CA PRO A 103 2.54 -0.51 9.23
C PRO A 103 4.00 -0.91 9.35
N ASN A 104 4.72 -0.99 8.25
CA ASN A 104 6.08 -1.52 8.23
C ASN A 104 7.18 -0.46 8.03
N ILE A 105 6.84 0.75 7.56
CA ILE A 105 7.86 1.78 7.22
C ILE A 105 8.81 2.07 8.38
N MET A 106 8.28 2.22 9.59
CA MET A 106 9.08 2.55 10.78
C MET A 106 10.06 1.43 11.10
N LYS A 107 9.61 0.17 11.10
CA LYS A 107 10.47 -1.02 11.34
C LYS A 107 11.67 -1.06 10.41
N TYR A 108 11.45 -0.81 9.11
CA TYR A 108 12.51 -0.88 8.10
C TYR A 108 13.41 0.36 8.09
N ALA A 109 12.88 1.54 8.42
CA ALA A 109 13.67 2.76 8.59
C ALA A 109 14.59 2.66 9.80
N ASP A 110 14.07 2.27 10.97
CA ASP A 110 14.85 2.04 12.20
C ASP A 110 15.85 0.90 12.07
N GLY A 111 15.49 -0.13 11.30
CA GLY A 111 16.38 -1.25 10.96
C GLY A 111 17.53 -0.88 10.02
N ASP A 112 17.64 0.41 9.63
CA ASP A 112 18.67 0.91 8.73
C ASP A 112 18.72 0.13 7.39
N VAL A 113 17.54 -0.24 6.87
CA VAL A 113 17.38 -0.96 5.59
C VAL A 113 17.14 -0.02 4.43
N LEU A 114 16.48 1.11 4.69
CA LEU A 114 15.98 2.04 3.67
C LEU A 114 16.98 3.15 3.38
N MET A 115 17.04 3.55 2.12
CA MET A 115 17.79 4.73 1.68
C MET A 115 17.01 6.00 2.04
N ASP A 116 17.64 6.95 2.73
CA ASP A 116 17.13 8.30 2.87
C ASP A 116 17.20 9.01 1.52
N ILE A 117 16.05 9.36 0.97
CA ILE A 117 15.92 10.03 -0.34
C ILE A 117 15.70 11.54 -0.24
N SER A 118 15.79 12.12 0.97
CA SER A 118 15.49 13.53 1.21
C SER A 118 16.33 14.49 0.37
N ASP A 119 17.62 14.21 0.19
CA ASP A 119 18.51 15.06 -0.60
C ASP A 119 18.26 14.88 -2.09
N ARG A 120 17.95 13.67 -2.55
CA ARG A 120 17.59 13.38 -3.95
C ARG A 120 16.32 14.10 -4.38
N ILE A 121 15.31 14.14 -3.50
CA ILE A 121 14.06 14.91 -3.72
C ILE A 121 14.39 16.40 -3.94
N LYS A 122 15.30 16.97 -3.15
CA LYS A 122 15.72 18.38 -3.29
C LYS A 122 16.55 18.62 -4.55
N GLU A 123 17.51 17.75 -4.83
CA GLU A 123 18.42 17.87 -5.97
C GLU A 123 17.68 17.79 -7.31
N ASP A 124 16.73 16.86 -7.43
CA ASP A 124 15.92 16.67 -8.64
C ASP A 124 14.62 17.54 -8.63
N ASN A 125 14.43 18.39 -7.60
CA ASN A 125 13.31 19.32 -7.45
C ASN A 125 11.93 18.61 -7.52
N ILE A 126 11.80 17.47 -6.88
CA ILE A 126 10.51 16.76 -6.81
C ILE A 126 9.55 17.57 -5.94
N ASP A 127 8.43 17.97 -6.53
CA ASP A 127 7.36 18.68 -5.82
C ASP A 127 6.48 17.69 -5.03
N THR A 128 6.80 17.51 -3.76
CA THR A 128 6.01 16.62 -2.87
C THR A 128 4.60 17.16 -2.59
N GLY A 129 4.32 18.44 -2.84
CA GLY A 129 2.98 19.03 -2.76
C GLY A 129 2.01 18.48 -3.82
N LYS A 130 2.47 17.68 -4.78
CA LYS A 130 1.66 16.97 -5.76
C LYS A 130 1.03 15.68 -5.23
N TYR A 131 1.29 15.31 -4.00
CA TYR A 131 0.78 14.08 -3.37
C TYR A 131 -0.02 14.42 -2.11
N PRO A 132 -0.94 13.55 -1.65
CA PRO A 132 -1.63 13.75 -0.39
C PRO A 132 -0.64 13.90 0.77
N GLU A 133 -0.75 15.01 1.52
CA GLU A 133 0.16 15.37 2.62
C GLU A 133 0.31 14.23 3.64
N ALA A 134 -0.82 13.64 4.05
CA ALA A 134 -0.83 12.51 5.00
C ALA A 134 0.00 11.30 4.53
N LEU A 135 0.08 11.06 3.21
CA LEU A 135 0.88 9.97 2.66
C LEU A 135 2.36 10.35 2.54
N VAL A 136 2.68 11.61 2.26
CA VAL A 136 4.07 12.10 2.29
C VAL A 136 4.61 12.00 3.72
N GLU A 137 3.83 12.42 4.72
CA GLU A 137 4.17 12.33 6.13
C GLU A 137 4.31 10.88 6.62
N LEU A 138 3.49 9.95 6.12
CA LEU A 138 3.57 8.53 6.45
C LEU A 138 4.95 7.93 6.17
N TYR A 139 5.62 8.40 5.12
CA TYR A 139 6.95 7.94 4.71
C TYR A 139 8.09 8.85 5.18
N ASN A 140 7.78 9.82 6.06
CA ASN A 140 8.77 10.63 6.75
C ASN A 140 9.00 10.10 8.16
N VAL A 141 10.20 9.57 8.42
CA VAL A 141 10.59 9.03 9.72
C VAL A 141 11.74 9.86 10.25
N ASP A 142 11.56 10.50 11.42
CA ASP A 142 12.56 11.34 12.09
C ASP A 142 13.14 12.43 11.17
N GLY A 143 12.30 13.04 10.32
CA GLY A 143 12.68 14.11 9.39
C GLY A 143 13.41 13.65 8.13
N LYS A 144 13.47 12.33 7.88
CA LYS A 144 14.02 11.71 6.67
C LYS A 144 12.90 11.13 5.83
N GLN A 145 12.95 11.39 4.53
CA GLN A 145 11.98 10.82 3.59
C GLN A 145 12.52 9.51 3.02
N TYR A 146 11.74 8.44 3.11
CA TYR A 146 12.13 7.11 2.66
C TYR A 146 11.37 6.61 1.43
N ALA A 147 10.23 7.22 1.10
CA ALA A 147 9.50 6.95 -0.13
C ALA A 147 8.70 8.17 -0.60
N ILE A 148 8.36 8.19 -1.89
CA ILE A 148 7.34 9.06 -2.45
C ILE A 148 6.10 8.20 -2.65
N PRO A 149 4.89 8.67 -2.25
CA PRO A 149 3.66 7.92 -2.47
C PRO A 149 3.43 7.61 -3.94
N LYS A 150 3.10 6.35 -4.28
CA LYS A 150 2.80 5.95 -5.66
C LYS A 150 1.31 5.91 -5.96
N ASP A 151 0.51 5.61 -4.95
CA ASP A 151 -0.94 5.47 -5.01
C ASP A 151 -1.56 5.85 -3.68
N PHE A 152 -2.88 5.89 -3.65
CA PHE A 152 -3.65 5.91 -2.42
C PHE A 152 -4.87 5.01 -2.53
N ASP A 153 -5.42 4.68 -1.39
CA ASP A 153 -6.68 3.97 -1.27
C ASP A 153 -7.54 4.56 -0.15
N THR A 154 -8.82 4.37 -0.27
CA THR A 154 -9.83 4.57 0.76
C THR A 154 -10.80 3.41 0.69
N ILE A 155 -11.72 3.30 1.64
CA ILE A 155 -12.64 2.18 1.74
C ILE A 155 -14.02 2.58 1.21
N GLY A 156 -14.63 1.63 0.49
CA GLY A 156 -16.03 1.69 0.05
C GLY A 156 -16.74 0.37 0.33
N VAL A 157 -18.03 0.34 0.08
CA VAL A 157 -18.86 -0.86 0.24
C VAL A 157 -19.21 -1.40 -1.14
N TRP A 158 -18.53 -2.42 -1.57
CA TRP A 158 -18.85 -3.17 -2.79
C TRP A 158 -20.12 -3.99 -2.56
N TYR A 159 -21.06 -3.95 -3.50
CA TYR A 159 -22.32 -4.66 -3.37
C TYR A 159 -22.69 -5.40 -4.64
N ASN A 160 -23.41 -6.52 -4.48
CA ASN A 160 -23.86 -7.38 -5.56
C ASN A 160 -25.30 -7.02 -5.94
N LYS A 161 -25.50 -6.29 -7.02
CA LYS A 161 -26.80 -5.82 -7.54
C LYS A 161 -27.78 -6.97 -7.72
N LYS A 162 -27.33 -8.13 -8.19
CA LYS A 162 -28.20 -9.29 -8.40
C LYS A 162 -28.79 -9.81 -7.09
N ILE A 163 -28.01 -9.86 -6.01
CA ILE A 163 -28.52 -10.29 -4.69
C ILE A 163 -29.54 -9.29 -4.16
N PHE A 164 -29.29 -7.97 -4.35
CA PHE A 164 -30.23 -6.92 -3.98
C PHE A 164 -31.54 -7.03 -4.77
N ASP A 165 -31.47 -7.21 -6.09
CA ASP A 165 -32.63 -7.35 -6.98
C ASP A 165 -33.47 -8.58 -6.63
N GLU A 166 -32.83 -9.74 -6.38
CA GLU A 166 -33.50 -10.98 -5.97
C GLU A 166 -34.22 -10.84 -4.61
N ALA A 167 -33.67 -10.04 -3.71
CA ALA A 167 -34.30 -9.75 -2.41
C ALA A 167 -35.34 -8.61 -2.48
N GLY A 168 -35.38 -7.84 -3.57
CA GLY A 168 -36.24 -6.66 -3.70
C GLY A 168 -35.82 -5.50 -2.78
N VAL A 169 -34.52 -5.42 -2.45
CA VAL A 169 -33.94 -4.39 -1.57
C VAL A 169 -33.34 -3.27 -2.43
N PRO A 170 -33.61 -1.98 -2.13
CA PRO A 170 -32.98 -0.87 -2.81
C PRO A 170 -31.46 -0.85 -2.65
N TYR A 171 -30.74 -0.39 -3.68
CA TYR A 171 -29.29 -0.21 -3.61
C TYR A 171 -28.92 0.88 -2.60
N PRO A 172 -27.68 0.80 -2.01
CA PRO A 172 -27.17 1.83 -1.13
C PRO A 172 -27.17 3.23 -1.80
N THR A 173 -27.44 4.27 -1.02
CA THR A 173 -27.37 5.69 -1.46
C THR A 173 -26.14 6.37 -0.88
N ASP A 174 -25.82 7.58 -1.35
CA ASP A 174 -24.63 8.31 -0.86
C ASP A 174 -24.79 8.76 0.61
N ASP A 175 -26.01 8.86 1.12
CA ASP A 175 -26.35 9.36 2.46
C ASP A 175 -26.84 8.28 3.43
N TRP A 176 -26.67 6.98 3.08
CA TRP A 176 -27.10 5.89 3.93
C TRP A 176 -26.35 5.83 5.27
N THR A 177 -26.97 5.20 6.24
CA THR A 177 -26.44 5.06 7.60
C THR A 177 -26.01 3.64 7.91
N TRP A 178 -25.27 3.45 9.00
CA TRP A 178 -24.95 2.13 9.53
C TRP A 178 -26.19 1.28 9.82
N ASP A 179 -27.23 1.93 10.36
CA ASP A 179 -28.49 1.25 10.65
C ASP A 179 -29.17 0.78 9.36
N ASP A 180 -29.18 1.59 8.31
CA ASP A 180 -29.67 1.19 6.98
C ASP A 180 -28.90 -0.02 6.45
N MET A 181 -27.55 0.00 6.56
CA MET A 181 -26.71 -1.12 6.14
C MET A 181 -27.00 -2.39 6.93
N ALA A 182 -27.18 -2.27 8.25
CA ALA A 182 -27.51 -3.41 9.11
C ALA A 182 -28.88 -4.03 8.75
N ASP A 183 -29.88 -3.19 8.47
CA ASP A 183 -31.20 -3.64 8.06
C ASP A 183 -31.19 -4.26 6.65
N ILE A 184 -30.40 -3.69 5.72
CA ILE A 184 -30.16 -4.27 4.39
C ILE A 184 -29.48 -5.63 4.56
N ALA A 185 -28.43 -5.75 5.37
CA ALA A 185 -27.74 -7.00 5.59
C ALA A 185 -28.66 -8.12 6.09
N LYS A 186 -29.61 -7.79 6.99
CA LYS A 186 -30.63 -8.75 7.46
C LYS A 186 -31.55 -9.21 6.31
N GLN A 187 -31.99 -8.28 5.46
CA GLN A 187 -32.88 -8.60 4.34
C GLN A 187 -32.21 -9.43 3.25
N LEU A 188 -30.90 -9.23 3.03
CA LEU A 188 -30.13 -10.01 2.04
C LEU A 188 -29.73 -11.38 2.53
N THR A 189 -29.67 -11.60 3.86
CA THR A 189 -29.24 -12.88 4.44
C THR A 189 -30.31 -13.94 4.27
N ARG A 190 -29.96 -15.07 3.65
CA ARG A 190 -30.87 -16.20 3.45
C ARG A 190 -30.78 -17.18 4.61
N SER A 191 -31.93 -17.63 5.05
CA SER A 191 -32.05 -18.56 6.19
C SER A 191 -31.39 -19.93 5.98
N ASP A 192 -31.13 -20.30 4.72
CA ASP A 192 -30.42 -21.53 4.35
C ASP A 192 -28.90 -21.40 4.37
N GLY A 193 -28.38 -20.21 4.68
CA GLY A 193 -26.94 -19.93 4.71
C GLY A 193 -26.26 -19.87 3.34
N SER A 194 -27.02 -19.85 2.24
CA SER A 194 -26.47 -19.76 0.89
C SER A 194 -25.93 -18.35 0.56
N VAL A 195 -26.50 -17.31 1.15
CA VAL A 195 -26.10 -15.90 1.02
C VAL A 195 -26.15 -15.24 2.39
N TYR A 196 -25.12 -14.46 2.69
CA TYR A 196 -25.06 -13.54 3.82
C TYR A 196 -25.13 -12.09 3.34
N GLY A 197 -25.64 -11.21 4.17
CA GLY A 197 -25.79 -9.79 3.82
C GLY A 197 -24.46 -9.08 3.67
N ILE A 198 -23.48 -9.41 4.53
CA ILE A 198 -22.18 -8.73 4.57
C ILE A 198 -21.09 -9.68 5.06
N SER A 199 -19.82 -9.34 4.82
CA SER A 199 -18.67 -9.89 5.54
C SER A 199 -18.33 -8.98 6.71
N ALA A 200 -18.35 -9.52 7.92
CA ALA A 200 -17.88 -8.83 9.13
C ALA A 200 -16.60 -9.48 9.68
N GLU A 201 -15.71 -9.91 8.79
CA GLU A 201 -14.41 -10.47 9.19
C GLU A 201 -13.56 -9.47 9.97
N TYR A 202 -12.70 -10.00 10.84
CA TYR A 202 -11.73 -9.18 11.53
C TYR A 202 -10.72 -8.64 10.51
N GLU A 203 -10.84 -7.36 10.21
CA GLU A 203 -9.90 -6.63 9.37
C GLU A 203 -9.78 -5.18 9.86
N THR A 204 -8.55 -4.67 9.90
CA THR A 204 -8.27 -3.34 10.47
C THR A 204 -8.60 -2.24 9.48
N GLN A 205 -7.93 -2.22 8.35
CA GLN A 205 -8.03 -1.15 7.35
C GLN A 205 -9.41 -1.11 6.69
N ILE A 206 -9.92 -2.27 6.27
CA ILE A 206 -11.19 -2.30 5.51
C ILE A 206 -12.43 -2.24 6.41
N ALA A 207 -12.31 -2.51 7.71
CA ALA A 207 -13.44 -2.60 8.61
C ALA A 207 -13.29 -1.71 9.85
N ILE A 208 -12.57 -2.17 10.87
CA ILE A 208 -12.61 -1.67 12.25
C ILE A 208 -12.21 -0.19 12.37
N TYR A 209 -11.14 0.22 11.72
CA TYR A 209 -10.64 1.60 11.86
C TYR A 209 -11.65 2.62 11.34
N ASN A 210 -12.36 2.31 10.25
CA ASN A 210 -13.36 3.20 9.68
C ASN A 210 -14.52 3.43 10.68
N THR A 211 -15.02 2.39 11.31
CA THR A 211 -16.11 2.49 12.29
C THR A 211 -15.66 3.12 13.60
N ILE A 212 -14.40 2.93 14.03
CA ILE A 212 -13.82 3.63 15.17
C ILE A 212 -13.79 5.14 14.91
N PHE A 213 -13.24 5.57 13.77
CA PHE A 213 -13.18 7.00 13.42
C PHE A 213 -14.55 7.62 13.23
N ALA A 214 -15.51 6.90 12.65
CA ALA A 214 -16.89 7.35 12.50
C ALA A 214 -17.57 7.54 13.86
N ASN A 215 -17.28 6.71 14.86
CA ASN A 215 -17.75 6.89 16.24
C ASN A 215 -16.99 7.97 17.03
N GLY A 216 -15.95 8.59 16.44
CA GLY A 216 -15.12 9.61 17.11
C GLY A 216 -14.05 9.00 18.02
N GLY A 217 -13.79 7.71 17.92
CA GLY A 217 -12.70 7.01 18.61
C GLY A 217 -11.35 7.22 17.93
N THR A 218 -10.30 6.67 18.55
CA THR A 218 -8.93 6.67 18.06
C THR A 218 -8.29 5.32 18.31
N ILE A 219 -7.30 4.96 17.50
CA ILE A 219 -6.51 3.74 17.69
C ILE A 219 -5.26 4.02 18.52
N VAL A 220 -4.52 5.04 18.15
CA VAL A 220 -3.35 5.56 18.87
C VAL A 220 -3.49 7.05 18.97
N SER A 221 -3.05 7.64 20.09
CA SER A 221 -3.05 9.10 20.30
C SER A 221 -2.18 9.82 19.27
N GLU A 222 -2.45 11.10 19.04
CA GLU A 222 -1.70 11.93 18.07
C GLU A 222 -0.20 11.98 18.39
N ASP A 223 0.16 12.01 19.68
CA ASP A 223 1.55 11.97 20.16
C ASP A 223 2.15 10.56 20.18
N LYS A 224 1.38 9.55 19.72
CA LYS A 224 1.76 8.13 19.59
C LYS A 224 2.17 7.46 20.91
N LYS A 225 1.68 7.95 22.05
CA LYS A 225 2.09 7.46 23.39
C LYS A 225 1.04 6.61 24.08
N THR A 226 -0.21 6.68 23.66
CA THR A 226 -1.30 5.97 24.31
C THR A 226 -2.23 5.32 23.30
N SER A 227 -2.74 4.17 23.66
CA SER A 227 -3.84 3.49 22.96
C SER A 227 -5.15 4.23 23.18
N GLY A 228 -6.04 4.19 22.18
CA GLY A 228 -7.41 4.68 22.30
C GLY A 228 -8.43 3.59 22.56
N TYR A 229 -8.03 2.33 22.68
CA TYR A 229 -8.95 1.19 22.79
C TYR A 229 -9.76 1.13 24.10
N ASP A 230 -9.32 1.78 25.16
CA ASP A 230 -10.04 1.89 26.43
C ASP A 230 -11.17 2.94 26.43
N THR A 231 -11.37 3.65 25.30
CA THR A 231 -12.43 4.66 25.18
C THR A 231 -13.75 4.06 24.69
N GLU A 232 -14.89 4.59 25.21
CA GLU A 232 -16.22 4.16 24.79
C GLU A 232 -16.44 4.31 23.27
N ALA A 233 -15.92 5.37 22.65
CA ALA A 233 -16.05 5.65 21.24
C ALA A 233 -15.34 4.59 20.38
N THR A 234 -14.13 4.18 20.77
CA THR A 234 -13.38 3.13 20.06
C THR A 234 -14.06 1.76 20.24
N GLN A 235 -14.47 1.45 21.48
CA GLN A 235 -15.20 0.22 21.77
C GLN A 235 -16.51 0.12 20.97
N ALA A 236 -17.24 1.23 20.82
CA ALA A 236 -18.44 1.29 19.98
C ALA A 236 -18.14 0.98 18.50
N GLY A 237 -17.01 1.47 17.97
CA GLY A 237 -16.58 1.16 16.61
C GLY A 237 -16.27 -0.31 16.37
N VAL A 238 -15.65 -0.99 17.34
CA VAL A 238 -15.42 -2.45 17.31
C VAL A 238 -16.74 -3.21 17.46
N GLN A 239 -17.63 -2.74 18.36
CA GLN A 239 -18.93 -3.36 18.63
C GLN A 239 -19.81 -3.44 17.38
N CYS A 240 -19.74 -2.44 16.49
CA CYS A 240 -20.47 -2.44 15.22
C CYS A 240 -20.32 -3.76 14.46
N TRP A 241 -19.09 -4.25 14.33
CA TRP A 241 -18.79 -5.48 13.57
C TRP A 241 -19.15 -6.76 14.34
N VAL A 242 -18.87 -6.79 15.63
CA VAL A 242 -19.23 -7.93 16.49
C VAL A 242 -20.74 -8.11 16.53
N ASP A 243 -21.54 -7.04 16.51
CA ASP A 243 -22.99 -7.13 16.43
C ASP A 243 -23.47 -7.71 15.09
N MET A 244 -22.85 -7.35 13.94
CA MET A 244 -23.15 -7.98 12.65
C MET A 244 -22.91 -9.50 12.66
N MET A 245 -21.82 -9.93 13.30
CA MET A 245 -21.55 -11.37 13.50
C MET A 245 -22.64 -12.02 14.38
N LYS A 246 -23.02 -11.37 15.48
CA LYS A 246 -24.01 -11.86 16.44
C LYS A 246 -25.40 -11.92 15.86
N ASP A 247 -25.76 -10.97 15.00
CA ASP A 247 -27.03 -10.93 14.27
C ASP A 247 -27.12 -12.02 13.17
N GLY A 248 -26.01 -12.72 12.89
CA GLY A 248 -25.94 -13.80 11.91
C GLY A 248 -26.04 -13.34 10.46
N VAL A 249 -25.77 -12.05 10.19
CA VAL A 249 -25.80 -11.48 8.84
C VAL A 249 -24.46 -11.64 8.09
N SER A 250 -23.44 -12.17 8.78
CA SER A 250 -22.12 -12.50 8.27
C SER A 250 -21.84 -14.00 8.45
N PRO A 251 -20.99 -14.60 7.59
CA PRO A 251 -20.37 -15.88 7.92
C PRO A 251 -19.58 -15.77 9.24
N SER A 252 -19.39 -16.89 9.95
CA SER A 252 -18.58 -16.90 11.17
C SER A 252 -17.11 -16.55 10.86
N GLU A 253 -16.37 -16.01 11.85
CA GLU A 253 -14.94 -15.72 11.71
C GLU A 253 -14.15 -16.95 11.23
N ALA A 254 -14.43 -18.14 11.73
CA ALA A 254 -13.81 -19.39 11.28
C ALA A 254 -14.07 -19.68 9.79
N SER A 255 -15.28 -19.39 9.28
CA SER A 255 -15.60 -19.53 7.85
C SER A 255 -14.87 -18.51 7.01
N LEU A 256 -14.69 -17.29 7.52
CA LEU A 256 -13.96 -16.20 6.84
C LEU A 256 -12.43 -16.40 6.87
N GLU A 257 -11.91 -17.07 7.91
CA GLU A 257 -10.51 -17.52 7.94
C GLU A 257 -10.24 -18.63 6.92
N GLU A 258 -11.18 -19.56 6.73
CA GLU A 258 -11.08 -20.65 5.74
C GLU A 258 -11.23 -20.12 4.31
N THR A 259 -12.22 -19.24 4.10
CA THR A 259 -12.48 -18.63 2.79
C THR A 259 -12.73 -17.15 2.97
N LYS A 260 -11.75 -16.33 2.58
CA LYS A 260 -11.76 -14.89 2.75
C LYS A 260 -12.99 -14.19 2.16
N GLY A 261 -13.39 -13.07 2.76
CA GLY A 261 -14.58 -12.31 2.36
C GLY A 261 -14.59 -11.91 0.89
N ASN A 262 -13.45 -11.50 0.32
CA ASN A 262 -13.33 -11.20 -1.11
C ASN A 262 -13.71 -12.40 -2.01
N VAL A 263 -13.24 -13.61 -1.66
CA VAL A 263 -13.56 -14.83 -2.42
C VAL A 263 -15.04 -15.19 -2.27
N GLN A 264 -15.59 -15.05 -1.06
CA GLN A 264 -17.02 -15.30 -0.83
C GLN A 264 -17.90 -14.28 -1.59
N PHE A 265 -17.49 -13.00 -1.63
CA PHE A 265 -18.21 -11.96 -2.37
C PHE A 265 -18.19 -12.24 -3.88
N LEU A 266 -17.02 -12.47 -4.46
CA LEU A 266 -16.88 -12.76 -5.90
C LEU A 266 -17.52 -14.09 -6.33
N SER A 267 -17.75 -15.01 -5.40
CA SER A 267 -18.55 -16.23 -5.64
C SER A 267 -20.06 -16.04 -5.52
N GLY A 268 -20.54 -14.82 -5.23
CA GLY A 268 -21.96 -14.50 -5.08
C GLY A 268 -22.58 -14.98 -3.76
N ARG A 269 -21.77 -15.17 -2.71
CA ARG A 269 -22.24 -15.58 -1.38
C ARG A 269 -22.43 -14.42 -0.40
N LEU A 270 -21.98 -13.21 -0.76
CA LEU A 270 -22.15 -12.01 0.06
C LEU A 270 -22.89 -10.94 -0.73
N GLY A 271 -23.84 -10.27 -0.07
CA GLY A 271 -24.54 -9.11 -0.64
C GLY A 271 -23.67 -7.85 -0.66
N MET A 272 -22.88 -7.65 0.40
CA MET A 272 -21.98 -6.52 0.58
C MET A 272 -20.61 -6.96 1.09
N TYR A 273 -19.57 -6.20 0.68
CA TYR A 273 -18.19 -6.40 1.11
C TYR A 273 -17.45 -5.07 1.22
N TRP A 274 -16.97 -4.74 2.42
CA TRP A 274 -16.11 -3.57 2.59
C TRP A 274 -14.72 -3.88 2.06
N CYS A 275 -14.24 -3.05 1.16
CA CYS A 275 -12.88 -3.17 0.64
C CYS A 275 -12.41 -1.84 0.02
N GLY A 276 -11.11 -1.72 -0.13
CA GLY A 276 -10.51 -0.55 -0.76
C GLY A 276 -10.63 -0.54 -2.28
N SER A 277 -10.18 0.56 -2.85
CA SER A 277 -10.18 0.77 -4.31
C SER A 277 -9.39 -0.28 -5.09
N TRP A 278 -8.39 -0.91 -4.48
CA TRP A 278 -7.60 -1.99 -5.09
C TRP A 278 -8.41 -3.23 -5.46
N PHE A 279 -9.58 -3.42 -4.86
CA PHE A 279 -10.45 -4.55 -5.16
C PHE A 279 -11.01 -4.53 -6.58
N LEU A 280 -10.98 -3.36 -7.24
CA LEU A 280 -11.43 -3.22 -8.63
C LEU A 280 -10.76 -4.23 -9.57
N SER A 281 -9.47 -4.51 -9.40
CA SER A 281 -8.75 -5.47 -10.25
C SER A 281 -9.38 -6.86 -10.17
N GLN A 282 -9.72 -7.33 -8.97
CA GLN A 282 -10.37 -8.62 -8.76
C GLN A 282 -11.82 -8.61 -9.28
N VAL A 283 -12.53 -7.49 -9.14
CA VAL A 283 -13.89 -7.33 -9.68
C VAL A 283 -13.88 -7.44 -11.20
N LEU A 284 -12.95 -6.74 -11.88
CA LEU A 284 -12.83 -6.76 -13.35
C LEU A 284 -12.54 -8.17 -13.91
N ASP A 285 -11.80 -8.99 -13.16
CA ASP A 285 -11.48 -10.38 -13.53
C ASP A 285 -12.59 -11.38 -13.17
N SER A 286 -13.63 -10.94 -12.45
CA SER A 286 -14.68 -11.84 -11.97
C SER A 286 -15.78 -12.07 -13.01
N ASP A 287 -16.44 -13.22 -12.91
CA ASP A 287 -17.61 -13.59 -13.73
C ASP A 287 -18.86 -12.74 -13.40
N ILE A 288 -18.89 -12.08 -12.23
CA ILE A 288 -20.03 -11.29 -11.76
C ILE A 288 -19.79 -9.78 -11.84
N LYS A 289 -18.76 -9.32 -12.55
CA LYS A 289 -18.37 -7.91 -12.65
C LYS A 289 -19.49 -6.96 -13.05
N ASP A 290 -20.40 -7.41 -13.93
CA ASP A 290 -21.52 -6.60 -14.41
C ASP A 290 -22.64 -6.46 -13.36
N ASP A 291 -22.65 -7.34 -12.36
CA ASP A 291 -23.58 -7.33 -11.22
C ASP A 291 -23.04 -6.59 -10.00
N ILE A 292 -21.83 -6.04 -10.05
CA ILE A 292 -21.19 -5.34 -8.93
C ILE A 292 -21.27 -3.83 -9.13
N ASP A 293 -21.35 -3.10 -8.02
CA ASP A 293 -21.07 -1.67 -7.94
C ASP A 293 -20.51 -1.35 -6.54
N VAL A 294 -20.18 -0.07 -6.28
CA VAL A 294 -19.64 0.38 -5.01
C VAL A 294 -20.36 1.62 -4.50
N ALA A 295 -20.60 1.67 -3.20
CA ALA A 295 -21.16 2.78 -2.46
C ALA A 295 -20.16 3.38 -1.47
N PRO A 296 -20.33 4.64 -1.03
CA PRO A 296 -19.54 5.17 0.07
C PRO A 296 -19.79 4.38 1.36
N VAL A 297 -18.86 4.44 2.30
CA VAL A 297 -19.08 3.88 3.64
C VAL A 297 -20.27 4.59 4.30
N PRO A 298 -21.14 3.86 5.04
CA PRO A 298 -22.28 4.47 5.70
C PRO A 298 -21.87 5.42 6.82
N SER A 299 -22.71 6.40 7.11
CA SER A 299 -22.50 7.29 8.24
C SER A 299 -22.87 6.62 9.57
N ILE A 300 -22.10 6.89 10.63
CA ILE A 300 -22.42 6.53 12.01
C ILE A 300 -22.59 7.84 12.79
N ASN A 301 -23.73 8.02 13.45
CA ASN A 301 -24.05 9.27 14.16
C ASN A 301 -23.91 10.53 13.29
N GLY A 302 -24.22 10.41 12.00
CA GLY A 302 -24.11 11.50 11.02
C GLY A 302 -22.68 11.80 10.55
N LYS A 303 -21.71 10.93 10.85
CA LYS A 303 -20.31 11.07 10.45
C LYS A 303 -19.87 9.88 9.58
N GLN A 304 -19.39 10.18 8.38
CA GLN A 304 -18.63 9.22 7.58
C GLN A 304 -17.15 9.27 7.97
N ALA A 305 -16.46 8.15 7.91
CA ALA A 305 -15.01 8.09 8.09
C ALA A 305 -14.42 6.90 7.33
N THR A 306 -13.29 7.11 6.71
CA THR A 306 -12.51 6.04 6.06
C THR A 306 -11.04 6.22 6.36
N VAL A 307 -10.30 5.12 6.40
CA VAL A 307 -8.85 5.18 6.39
C VAL A 307 -8.38 5.63 5.00
N ILE A 308 -7.44 6.57 4.94
CA ILE A 308 -6.59 6.76 3.77
C ILE A 308 -5.25 6.10 4.02
N HIS A 309 -4.85 5.28 3.09
CA HIS A 309 -3.57 4.63 3.07
C HIS A 309 -3.03 4.68 1.63
N GLY A 310 -1.78 4.37 1.44
CA GLY A 310 -1.15 4.31 0.12
C GLY A 310 0.23 3.71 0.25
N LEU A 311 0.78 3.29 -0.87
CA LEU A 311 2.06 2.60 -0.93
C LEU A 311 3.15 3.55 -1.40
N GLY A 312 4.37 3.30 -0.93
CA GLY A 312 5.57 3.99 -1.40
C GLY A 312 6.58 3.03 -2.01
N ASN A 313 7.40 3.54 -2.91
CA ASN A 313 8.55 2.83 -3.45
C ASN A 313 9.79 3.18 -2.62
N CYS A 314 10.30 2.23 -1.83
CA CYS A 314 11.53 2.38 -1.06
C CYS A 314 12.72 1.83 -1.83
N ILE A 315 13.90 2.38 -1.55
CA ILE A 315 15.18 1.93 -2.10
C ILE A 315 15.97 1.25 -0.99
N TYR A 316 16.57 0.09 -1.28
CA TYR A 316 17.53 -0.55 -0.39
C TYR A 316 18.79 0.31 -0.27
N LYS A 317 19.20 0.66 0.96
CA LYS A 317 20.32 1.59 1.17
C LYS A 317 21.66 1.09 0.62
N ASP A 318 21.88 -0.24 0.64
CA ASP A 318 23.13 -0.88 0.19
C ASP A 318 23.02 -1.43 -1.24
N THR A 319 22.05 -0.94 -2.05
CA THR A 319 21.96 -1.29 -3.47
C THR A 319 23.29 -0.98 -4.19
N LYS A 320 23.64 -1.82 -5.15
CA LYS A 320 24.85 -1.61 -5.97
C LYS A 320 24.65 -0.59 -7.09
N ASN A 321 23.38 -0.24 -7.36
CA ASN A 321 22.98 0.65 -8.46
C ASN A 321 22.09 1.81 -7.95
N PRO A 322 22.57 2.64 -6.98
CA PRO A 322 21.74 3.65 -6.32
C PRO A 322 21.17 4.70 -7.28
N GLU A 323 21.92 5.08 -8.34
CA GLU A 323 21.43 6.04 -9.34
C GLU A 323 20.32 5.42 -10.20
N ALA A 324 20.47 4.20 -10.67
CA ALA A 324 19.46 3.50 -11.44
C ALA A 324 18.19 3.27 -10.60
N ALA A 325 18.34 2.87 -9.33
CA ALA A 325 17.23 2.69 -8.40
C ALA A 325 16.47 4.00 -8.15
N TRP A 326 17.19 5.09 -7.92
CA TRP A 326 16.57 6.41 -7.76
C TRP A 326 15.82 6.87 -9.00
N LYS A 327 16.42 6.77 -10.19
CA LYS A 327 15.75 7.19 -11.42
C LYS A 327 14.51 6.35 -11.73
N TRP A 328 14.49 5.07 -11.33
CA TRP A 328 13.29 4.24 -11.40
C TRP A 328 12.19 4.74 -10.44
N VAL A 329 12.54 5.06 -9.19
CA VAL A 329 11.59 5.62 -8.21
C VAL A 329 11.09 6.99 -8.65
N GLU A 330 11.97 7.87 -9.13
CA GLU A 330 11.62 9.18 -9.68
C GLU A 330 10.63 9.05 -10.84
N PHE A 331 10.88 8.15 -11.79
CA PHE A 331 9.99 7.89 -12.90
C PHE A 331 8.61 7.39 -12.44
N LEU A 332 8.58 6.39 -11.55
CA LEU A 332 7.33 5.85 -11.02
C LEU A 332 6.51 6.88 -10.24
N SER A 333 7.17 7.83 -9.61
CA SER A 333 6.53 8.92 -8.88
C SER A 333 6.07 10.05 -9.80
N GLY A 334 6.56 10.13 -11.02
CA GLY A 334 6.25 11.19 -11.97
C GLY A 334 4.84 11.12 -12.54
N GLU A 335 4.40 12.23 -13.15
CA GLU A 335 3.08 12.38 -13.76
C GLU A 335 2.79 11.32 -14.84
N GLU A 336 3.81 10.97 -15.67
CA GLU A 336 3.65 10.00 -16.77
C GLU A 336 3.29 8.62 -16.24
N ALA A 337 4.03 8.09 -15.27
CA ALA A 337 3.75 6.78 -14.68
C ALA A 337 2.41 6.75 -13.92
N ASN A 338 2.06 7.84 -13.22
CA ASN A 338 0.79 7.96 -12.52
C ASN A 338 -0.40 8.02 -13.50
N LYS A 339 -0.30 8.73 -14.63
CA LYS A 339 -1.31 8.69 -15.70
C LYS A 339 -1.46 7.28 -16.27
N LEU A 340 -0.35 6.61 -16.52
CA LEU A 340 -0.37 5.25 -17.04
C LEU A 340 -1.02 4.28 -16.05
N SER A 341 -0.76 4.41 -14.73
CA SER A 341 -1.43 3.65 -13.68
C SER A 341 -2.95 3.84 -13.73
N ALA A 342 -3.40 5.10 -13.84
CA ALA A 342 -4.81 5.44 -13.95
C ALA A 342 -5.46 4.86 -15.21
N GLU A 343 -4.81 5.00 -16.35
CA GLU A 343 -5.31 4.52 -17.64
C GLU A 343 -5.42 3.00 -17.71
N MET A 344 -4.55 2.29 -17.03
CA MET A 344 -4.54 0.83 -16.95
C MET A 344 -5.39 0.28 -15.79
N GLY A 345 -5.93 1.15 -14.92
CA GLY A 345 -6.74 0.74 -13.77
C GLY A 345 -5.95 0.03 -12.68
N ALA A 346 -4.63 0.26 -12.60
CA ALA A 346 -3.76 -0.47 -11.67
C ALA A 346 -4.02 -0.08 -10.21
N ALA A 347 -4.13 1.21 -9.91
CA ALA A 347 -4.46 1.77 -8.59
C ALA A 347 -4.91 3.22 -8.77
N ILE A 348 -5.47 3.85 -7.73
CA ILE A 348 -5.70 5.30 -7.72
C ILE A 348 -4.34 5.97 -7.56
N PRO A 349 -3.83 6.69 -8.56
CA PRO A 349 -2.50 7.27 -8.46
C PRO A 349 -2.46 8.41 -7.44
N ALA A 350 -1.33 8.55 -6.73
CA ALA A 350 -1.17 9.60 -5.73
C ALA A 350 -0.86 10.99 -6.32
N TYR A 351 -0.39 11.06 -7.57
CA TYR A 351 -0.04 12.33 -8.21
C TYR A 351 -1.28 13.16 -8.52
N GLU A 352 -1.29 14.42 -8.10
CA GLU A 352 -2.42 15.36 -8.27
C GLU A 352 -2.94 15.38 -9.72
N GLY A 353 -4.27 15.32 -9.88
CA GLY A 353 -4.97 15.41 -11.17
C GLY A 353 -5.02 14.12 -11.97
N THR A 354 -4.48 13.01 -11.47
CA THR A 354 -4.51 11.73 -12.18
C THR A 354 -5.61 10.78 -11.73
N ALA A 355 -6.14 10.94 -10.51
CA ALA A 355 -7.20 10.10 -9.96
C ALA A 355 -8.51 10.13 -10.79
N ASP A 356 -8.86 11.29 -11.36
CA ASP A 356 -10.07 11.44 -12.20
C ASP A 356 -9.97 10.58 -13.49
N ILE A 357 -8.76 10.35 -14.01
CA ILE A 357 -8.53 9.47 -15.16
C ILE A 357 -8.90 8.03 -14.79
N TRP A 358 -8.54 7.57 -13.60
CA TRP A 358 -8.86 6.24 -13.10
C TRP A 358 -10.38 6.04 -12.97
N VAL A 359 -11.10 7.03 -12.45
CA VAL A 359 -12.58 7.03 -12.37
C VAL A 359 -13.18 7.00 -13.77
N ASP A 360 -12.73 7.88 -14.67
CA ASP A 360 -13.25 8.01 -16.03
C ASP A 360 -13.08 6.75 -16.88
N LYS A 361 -12.06 5.97 -16.64
CA LYS A 361 -11.82 4.71 -17.35
C LYS A 361 -12.76 3.58 -16.94
N ASN A 362 -13.29 3.65 -15.73
CA ASN A 362 -14.08 2.57 -15.12
C ASN A 362 -15.52 3.01 -14.79
N LYS A 363 -16.15 3.80 -15.66
CA LYS A 363 -17.49 4.42 -15.47
C LYS A 363 -18.63 3.44 -15.19
N ALA A 364 -18.41 2.14 -15.35
CA ALA A 364 -19.41 1.12 -15.01
C ALA A 364 -19.67 1.04 -13.50
N TYR A 365 -18.76 1.59 -12.68
CA TYR A 365 -18.78 1.56 -11.23
C TYR A 365 -18.76 2.97 -10.66
N ASN A 366 -19.35 3.18 -9.48
CA ASN A 366 -19.32 4.47 -8.77
C ASN A 366 -17.98 4.71 -8.06
N LEU A 367 -16.87 4.65 -8.80
CA LEU A 367 -15.52 4.76 -8.24
C LEU A 367 -15.17 6.15 -7.71
N SER A 368 -15.95 7.19 -8.08
CA SER A 368 -15.80 8.54 -7.54
C SER A 368 -15.90 8.57 -6.02
N THR A 369 -16.60 7.60 -5.43
CA THR A 369 -16.73 7.48 -3.97
C THR A 369 -15.36 7.42 -3.27
N PHE A 370 -14.37 6.69 -3.80
CA PHE A 370 -13.04 6.58 -3.22
C PHE A 370 -12.28 7.91 -3.26
N VAL A 371 -12.39 8.65 -4.37
CA VAL A 371 -11.73 9.95 -4.54
C VAL A 371 -12.40 11.02 -3.66
N THR A 372 -13.73 11.00 -3.55
CA THR A 372 -14.48 11.87 -2.64
C THR A 372 -14.09 11.59 -1.18
N ALA A 373 -14.06 10.31 -0.79
CA ALA A 373 -13.69 9.89 0.55
C ALA A 373 -12.30 10.38 0.97
N SER A 374 -11.32 10.33 0.07
CA SER A 374 -9.96 10.80 0.35
C SER A 374 -9.88 12.29 0.66
N LYS A 375 -10.80 13.09 0.13
CA LYS A 375 -10.82 14.55 0.28
C LYS A 375 -11.69 15.04 1.44
N GLU A 376 -12.78 14.32 1.74
CA GLU A 376 -13.84 14.84 2.60
C GLU A 376 -13.86 14.22 4.00
N TYR A 377 -13.55 12.91 4.15
CA TYR A 377 -13.72 12.22 5.42
C TYR A 377 -12.69 11.12 5.68
N SER A 378 -11.48 11.26 5.13
CA SER A 378 -10.41 10.29 5.37
C SER A 378 -9.58 10.61 6.62
N TYR A 379 -9.05 9.55 7.23
CA TYR A 379 -8.14 9.57 8.36
C TYR A 379 -6.88 8.79 7.98
N PRO A 380 -5.67 9.29 8.28
CA PRO A 380 -4.44 8.55 8.03
C PRO A 380 -4.47 7.18 8.70
N TYR A 381 -3.86 6.18 8.06
CA TYR A 381 -3.65 4.89 8.69
C TYR A 381 -2.88 5.07 10.00
N PRO A 382 -3.37 4.54 11.14
CA PRO A 382 -2.72 4.73 12.43
C PRO A 382 -1.40 3.96 12.50
N VAL A 383 -0.33 4.67 12.80
CA VAL A 383 1.03 4.10 12.90
C VAL A 383 1.78 4.65 14.10
N SER A 384 2.63 3.83 14.68
CA SER A 384 3.69 4.20 15.60
C SER A 384 4.98 3.47 15.23
N LYS A 385 6.02 3.59 16.02
CA LYS A 385 7.30 2.94 15.74
C LYS A 385 7.19 1.41 15.69
N ASN A 386 6.42 0.82 16.58
CA ASN A 386 6.23 -0.62 16.71
C ASN A 386 4.82 -1.07 16.26
N THR A 387 4.29 -0.46 15.19
CA THR A 387 2.95 -0.77 14.66
C THR A 387 2.74 -2.27 14.47
N ALA A 388 3.67 -2.96 13.84
CA ALA A 388 3.54 -4.40 13.57
C ALA A 388 3.43 -5.25 14.85
N GLU A 389 3.99 -4.80 15.97
CA GLU A 389 3.91 -5.50 17.25
C GLU A 389 2.53 -5.32 17.90
N TRP A 390 2.04 -4.07 18.03
CA TRP A 390 0.74 -3.87 18.65
C TRP A 390 -0.43 -4.33 17.77
N GLU A 391 -0.29 -4.39 16.44
CA GLU A 391 -1.27 -5.01 15.55
C GLU A 391 -1.41 -6.52 15.78
N GLN A 392 -0.34 -7.21 16.20
CA GLN A 392 -0.44 -8.61 16.62
C GLN A 392 -1.31 -8.74 17.87
N TYR A 393 -1.09 -7.91 18.89
CA TYR A 393 -1.94 -7.92 20.09
C TYR A 393 -3.38 -7.53 19.76
N GLN A 394 -3.57 -6.60 18.84
CA GLN A 394 -4.90 -6.23 18.36
C GLN A 394 -5.63 -7.42 17.74
N ALA A 395 -4.97 -8.17 16.86
CA ALA A 395 -5.55 -9.37 16.28
C ALA A 395 -5.86 -10.43 17.33
N GLU A 396 -4.93 -10.67 18.28
CA GLU A 396 -5.12 -11.66 19.34
C GLU A 396 -6.31 -11.33 20.24
N GLU A 397 -6.47 -10.08 20.66
CA GLU A 397 -7.51 -9.72 21.62
C GLU A 397 -8.88 -9.50 20.96
N LEU A 398 -8.92 -8.78 19.83
CA LEU A 398 -10.21 -8.50 19.19
C LEU A 398 -10.85 -9.73 18.56
N LYS A 399 -10.07 -10.69 18.04
CA LYS A 399 -10.63 -11.98 17.56
C LYS A 399 -11.32 -12.78 18.67
N LYS A 400 -10.97 -12.60 19.94
CA LYS A 400 -11.71 -13.21 21.05
C LYS A 400 -13.13 -12.64 21.15
N ALA A 401 -13.30 -11.33 20.94
CA ALA A 401 -14.63 -10.71 20.91
C ALA A 401 -15.43 -11.14 19.67
N TYR A 402 -14.81 -11.21 18.49
CA TYR A 402 -15.43 -11.72 17.26
C TYR A 402 -15.89 -13.18 17.37
N ASN A 403 -15.21 -13.99 18.17
CA ASN A 403 -15.58 -15.38 18.48
C ASN A 403 -16.44 -15.50 19.73
N PHE A 404 -16.95 -14.39 20.29
CA PHE A 404 -17.82 -14.34 21.47
C PHE A 404 -17.23 -15.00 22.73
N GLN A 405 -15.90 -15.03 22.83
CA GLN A 405 -15.18 -15.58 23.97
C GLN A 405 -15.11 -14.61 25.14
N VAL A 406 -15.06 -13.30 24.82
CA VAL A 406 -15.08 -12.18 25.77
C VAL A 406 -15.95 -11.05 25.20
N ASP A 407 -16.38 -10.12 26.06
CA ASP A 407 -17.06 -8.92 25.60
C ASP A 407 -16.08 -7.96 24.90
N VAL A 408 -16.59 -7.12 23.97
CA VAL A 408 -15.78 -6.14 23.25
C VAL A 408 -15.01 -5.22 24.21
N LYS A 409 -15.67 -4.79 25.28
CA LYS A 409 -15.04 -3.94 26.30
C LYS A 409 -13.80 -4.60 26.91
N ASP A 410 -13.93 -5.85 27.36
CA ASP A 410 -12.84 -6.58 28.03
C ASP A 410 -11.68 -6.86 27.04
N ALA A 411 -11.99 -7.18 25.77
CA ALA A 411 -10.99 -7.33 24.72
C ALA A 411 -10.23 -6.02 24.46
N CYS A 412 -10.96 -4.91 24.32
CA CYS A 412 -10.39 -3.60 24.07
C CYS A 412 -9.56 -3.08 25.26
N ASP A 413 -10.03 -3.24 26.49
CA ASP A 413 -9.28 -2.83 27.69
C ASP A 413 -7.95 -3.62 27.80
N THR A 414 -7.98 -4.93 27.59
CA THR A 414 -6.78 -5.78 27.58
C THR A 414 -5.81 -5.37 26.44
N LEU A 415 -6.37 -5.08 25.27
CA LEU A 415 -5.57 -4.59 24.14
C LEU A 415 -4.91 -3.24 24.47
N ALA A 416 -5.67 -2.31 25.09
CA ALA A 416 -5.15 -0.99 25.44
C ALA A 416 -3.95 -1.11 26.41
N GLU A 417 -4.03 -2.00 27.41
CA GLU A 417 -2.92 -2.26 28.32
C GLU A 417 -1.66 -2.73 27.57
N LYS A 418 -1.79 -3.78 26.73
CA LYS A 418 -0.69 -4.34 25.94
C LYS A 418 -0.10 -3.31 24.97
N MET A 419 -0.97 -2.59 24.26
CA MET A 419 -0.55 -1.57 23.31
C MET A 419 0.19 -0.42 24.02
N ASN A 420 -0.27 0.01 25.19
CA ASN A 420 0.42 1.04 25.97
C ASN A 420 1.82 0.60 26.45
N GLU A 421 2.02 -0.70 26.74
CA GLU A 421 3.35 -1.24 27.04
C GLU A 421 4.29 -1.12 25.83
N VAL A 422 3.80 -1.42 24.63
CA VAL A 422 4.56 -1.27 23.38
C VAL A 422 4.89 0.20 23.13
N LEU A 423 3.90 1.08 23.15
CA LEU A 423 4.07 2.52 22.92
C LEU A 423 5.01 3.19 23.92
N ALA A 424 5.03 2.73 25.19
CA ALA A 424 5.96 3.22 26.20
C ALA A 424 7.43 2.79 25.95
N SER A 425 7.66 1.79 25.11
CA SER A 425 8.99 1.31 24.73
C SER A 425 9.59 2.04 23.52
N GLU A 426 8.81 2.87 22.83
CA GLU A 426 9.21 3.66 21.67
C GLU A 426 9.95 4.94 22.04
#